data_e2d64a62eb583db7cb8ed4fe2099a074
#
_entry.id   e2d64a62eb583db7cb8ed4fe2099a074
#
_cell.length_a   1.000
_cell.length_b   1.000
_cell.length_c   1.000
_cell.angle_alpha   90.00
_cell.angle_beta   90.00
_cell.angle_gamma   90.00
#
_symmetry.space_group_name_H-M   'P 1'
#
loop_
_entity.id
_entity.type
_entity.pdbx_description
1 polymer ?
#
loop_
_entity_poly.entity_id
_entity_poly.type
_entity_poly.pdbx_seq_one_letter_code
_entity_poly.pdbx_strand_id
1 'polypeptide(L)' 'RDTDRKRILEQELAGEQRSLDQAQRELAEQQSVRASESPAARDRVQPYKDRVAQHERNIVAIQKELSSLR' A
#
# COMPACT_ATOMS: atom_id res chain seq x y z
N ARG A 1 -12.18 -13.39 -20.49
CA ARG A 1 -13.53 -12.87 -20.30
C ARG A 1 -13.54 -11.89 -19.12
N ASP A 2 -14.47 -10.96 -19.16
CA ASP A 2 -14.57 -9.89 -18.14
C ASP A 2 -14.80 -10.45 -16.73
N THR A 3 -15.55 -11.53 -16.60
CA THR A 3 -15.81 -12.16 -15.30
C THR A 3 -14.54 -12.69 -14.67
N ASP A 4 -13.71 -13.37 -15.47
CA ASP A 4 -12.45 -13.92 -14.98
C ASP A 4 -11.46 -12.80 -14.64
N ARG A 5 -11.41 -11.79 -15.49
CA ARG A 5 -10.56 -10.62 -15.25
C ARG A 5 -10.98 -9.88 -13.99
N LYS A 6 -12.29 -9.71 -13.80
CA LYS A 6 -12.83 -9.08 -12.60
C LYS A 6 -12.40 -9.83 -11.33
N ARG A 7 -12.50 -11.17 -11.36
CA ARG A 7 -12.11 -11.99 -10.22
C ARG A 7 -10.63 -11.84 -9.90
N ILE A 8 -9.77 -11.85 -10.92
CA ILE A 8 -8.33 -11.67 -10.74
C ILE A 8 -8.05 -10.29 -10.14
N LEU A 9 -8.68 -9.25 -10.66
CA LEU A 9 -8.49 -7.89 -10.15
C LEU A 9 -8.98 -7.75 -8.72
N GLU A 10 -10.09 -8.39 -8.37
CA GLU A 10 -10.60 -8.38 -7.00
C GLU A 10 -9.64 -9.08 -6.04
N GLN A 11 -9.02 -10.18 -6.48
CA GLN A 11 -8.01 -10.88 -5.67
C GLN A 11 -6.76 -10.02 -5.50
N GLU A 12 -6.32 -9.37 -6.57
CA GLU A 12 -5.18 -8.45 -6.50
C GLU A 12 -5.48 -7.28 -5.57
N LEU A 13 -6.68 -6.73 -5.64
CA LEU A 13 -7.10 -5.63 -4.77
C LEU A 13 -7.04 -6.06 -3.31
N ALA A 14 -7.60 -7.21 -2.99
CA ALA A 14 -7.58 -7.73 -1.62
C ALA A 14 -6.15 -7.92 -1.12
N GLY A 15 -5.25 -8.43 -1.98
CA GLY A 15 -3.84 -8.60 -1.65
C GLY A 15 -3.15 -7.27 -1.40
N GLU A 16 -3.40 -6.28 -2.25
CA GLU A 16 -2.82 -4.94 -2.09
C GLU A 16 -3.33 -4.25 -0.83
N GLN A 17 -4.61 -4.44 -0.49
CA GLN A 17 -5.18 -3.87 0.74
C GLN A 17 -4.52 -4.46 1.98
N ARG A 18 -4.23 -5.77 1.97
CA ARG A 18 -3.52 -6.41 3.07
C ARG A 18 -2.07 -5.90 3.16
N SER A 19 -1.43 -5.76 2.00
CA SER A 19 -0.06 -5.23 1.94
C SER A 19 0.01 -3.78 2.43
N LEU A 20 -0.99 -2.98 2.07
CA LEU A 20 -1.09 -1.60 2.54
C LEU A 20 -1.25 -1.55 4.05
N ASP A 21 -2.13 -2.38 4.60
CA ASP A 21 -2.35 -2.43 6.05
C ASP A 21 -1.06 -2.78 6.79
N GLN A 22 -0.34 -3.79 6.29
CA GLN A 22 0.94 -4.17 6.87
C GLN A 22 1.97 -3.07 6.75
N ALA A 23 2.06 -2.42 5.58
CA ALA A 23 3.00 -1.33 5.36
C ALA A 23 2.71 -0.14 6.29
N GLN A 24 1.43 0.17 6.51
CA GLN A 24 1.04 1.23 7.44
C GLN A 24 1.43 0.90 8.88
N ARG A 25 1.30 -0.35 9.29
CA ARG A 25 1.71 -0.80 10.63
C ARG A 25 3.23 -0.69 10.79
N GLU A 26 3.98 -1.12 9.79
CA GLU A 26 5.43 -1.03 9.81
C GLU A 26 5.89 0.44 9.87
N LEU A 27 5.23 1.30 9.09
CA LEU A 27 5.52 2.73 9.11
C LEU A 27 5.26 3.33 10.49
N ALA A 28 4.10 3.05 11.07
CA ALA A 28 3.74 3.55 12.40
C ALA A 28 4.74 3.08 13.45
N GLU A 29 5.15 1.81 13.40
CA GLU A 29 6.13 1.25 14.30
C GLU A 29 7.47 1.95 14.18
N GLN A 30 7.95 2.16 12.96
CA GLN A 30 9.23 2.83 12.72
C GLN A 30 9.18 4.30 13.15
N GLN A 31 8.08 4.98 12.90
CA GLN A 31 7.91 6.37 13.34
C GLN A 31 7.91 6.46 14.85
N SER A 32 7.27 5.53 15.54
CA SER A 32 7.22 5.51 17.00
C SER A 32 8.61 5.28 17.60
N VAL A 33 9.34 4.30 17.06
CA VAL A 33 10.68 3.96 17.56
C VAL A 33 11.66 5.11 17.32
N ARG A 34 11.61 5.72 16.13
CA ARG A 34 12.60 6.72 15.70
C ARG A 34 12.24 8.15 16.06
N ALA A 35 11.04 8.38 16.58
CA ALA A 35 10.60 9.74 16.94
C ALA A 35 11.47 10.38 18.00
N SER A 36 12.08 9.59 18.88
CA SER A 36 12.96 10.07 19.95
C SER A 36 14.42 10.16 19.53
N GLU A 37 14.75 9.75 18.30
CA GLU A 37 16.11 9.75 17.79
C GLU A 37 16.43 11.05 17.03
N SER A 38 17.64 11.12 16.46
CA SER A 38 18.08 12.28 15.70
C SER A 38 17.25 12.49 14.42
N PRO A 39 17.27 13.71 13.84
CA PRO A 39 16.60 13.95 12.54
C PRO A 39 17.04 13.00 11.44
N ALA A 40 18.31 12.60 11.41
CA ALA A 40 18.81 11.64 10.44
C ALA A 40 18.13 10.29 10.57
N ALA A 41 17.81 9.86 11.80
CA ALA A 41 17.09 8.61 12.02
C ALA A 41 15.65 8.69 11.52
N ARG A 42 15.03 9.89 11.58
CA ARG A 42 13.69 10.09 11.03
C ARG A 42 13.65 9.92 9.51
N ASP A 43 14.73 10.30 8.82
CA ASP A 43 14.80 10.15 7.37
C ASP A 43 14.80 8.68 6.95
N ARG A 44 15.21 7.77 7.85
CA ARG A 44 15.20 6.33 7.58
C ARG A 44 13.79 5.77 7.50
N VAL A 45 12.80 6.55 7.87
CA VAL A 45 11.38 6.17 7.74
C VAL A 45 10.91 6.29 6.29
N GLN A 46 11.62 7.05 5.45
CA GLN A 46 11.18 7.32 4.07
C GLN A 46 10.88 6.06 3.25
N PRO A 47 11.70 4.98 3.30
CA PRO A 47 11.35 3.77 2.55
C PRO A 47 10.00 3.17 2.94
N TYR A 48 9.63 3.29 4.21
CA TYR A 48 8.33 2.80 4.69
C TYR A 48 7.18 3.65 4.17
N LYS A 49 7.37 4.97 4.11
CA LYS A 49 6.40 5.90 3.50
C LYS A 49 6.21 5.60 2.02
N ASP A 50 7.31 5.31 1.33
CA ASP A 50 7.30 5.02 -0.10
C ASP A 50 6.52 3.73 -0.38
N ARG A 51 6.64 2.71 0.49
CA ARG A 51 5.88 1.46 0.35
C ARG A 51 4.39 1.70 0.51
N VAL A 52 4.00 2.48 1.50
CA VAL A 52 2.59 2.84 1.71
C VAL A 52 2.05 3.55 0.46
N ALA A 53 2.77 4.55 -0.03
CA ALA A 53 2.36 5.30 -1.22
C ALA A 53 2.24 4.39 -2.44
N GLN A 54 3.16 3.44 -2.61
CA GLN A 54 3.13 2.52 -3.74
C GLN A 54 1.89 1.63 -3.71
N HIS A 55 1.56 1.07 -2.53
CA HIS A 55 0.37 0.22 -2.41
C HIS A 55 -0.90 1.03 -2.61
N GLU A 56 -0.95 2.27 -2.15
CA GLU A 56 -2.08 3.16 -2.38
C GLU A 56 -2.29 3.41 -3.88
N ARG A 57 -1.22 3.67 -4.62
CA ARG A 57 -1.29 3.85 -6.07
C ARG A 57 -1.77 2.58 -6.77
N ASN A 58 -1.27 1.43 -6.32
CA ASN A 58 -1.68 0.14 -6.89
C ASN A 58 -3.18 -0.10 -6.70
N ILE A 59 -3.69 0.22 -5.52
CA ILE A 59 -5.11 0.08 -5.21
C ILE A 59 -5.96 0.96 -6.12
N VAL A 60 -5.56 2.22 -6.29
CA VAL A 60 -6.29 3.16 -7.17
C VAL A 60 -6.29 2.64 -8.60
N ALA A 61 -5.16 2.13 -9.09
CA ALA A 61 -5.06 1.60 -10.44
C ALA A 61 -5.97 0.40 -10.64
N ILE A 62 -6.00 -0.53 -9.67
CA ILE A 62 -6.86 -1.72 -9.74
C ILE A 62 -8.34 -1.31 -9.69
N GLN A 63 -8.70 -0.37 -8.83
CA GLN A 63 -10.06 0.12 -8.73
C GLN A 63 -10.52 0.76 -10.04
N LYS A 64 -9.65 1.50 -10.72
CA LYS A 64 -9.93 2.07 -12.02
C LYS A 64 -10.22 1.00 -13.06
N GLU A 65 -9.39 -0.06 -13.08
CA GLU A 65 -9.61 -1.16 -14.01
C GLU A 65 -10.93 -1.87 -13.72
N LEU A 66 -11.25 -2.10 -12.45
CA LEU A 66 -12.53 -2.71 -12.07
C LEU A 66 -13.70 -1.84 -12.51
N SER A 67 -13.59 -0.52 -12.37
CA SER A 67 -14.66 0.41 -12.78
C SER A 67 -14.89 0.39 -14.28
N SER A 68 -13.87 0.09 -15.07
CA SER A 68 -14.00 0.08 -16.52
C SER A 68 -14.55 -1.25 -17.06
N LEU A 69 -14.62 -2.29 -16.24
CA LEU A 69 -15.25 -3.55 -16.62
C LEU A 69 -16.77 -3.46 -16.47
N ARG A 70 -17.48 -4.06 -17.44
CA ARG A 70 -18.94 -4.03 -17.43
C ARG A 70 -19.53 -5.42 -17.62
#